data_36b412b304cefd62e86d19649ab1b3cf
#
_entry.id   36b412b304cefd62e86d19649ab1b3cf
#
_cell.length_a   1.000
_cell.length_b   1.000
_cell.length_c   1.000
_cell.angle_alpha   90.00
_cell.angle_beta   90.00
_cell.angle_gamma   90.00
#
_symmetry.space_group_name_H-M   'P 1'
#
loop_
_entity.id
_entity.type
_entity.pdbx_description
1 polymer ?
#
loop_
_entity_poly.entity_id
_entity_poly.type
_entity_poly.pdbx_seq_one_letter_code
_entity_poly.pdbx_strand_id
1 'polypeptide(L)'
;EREPILKLAKMMTGRAKKKLGLEKMTKYDPEYWGLALLCTDEQAEIALKMGVRQPKTLDQMVKVTGKDRGYLEKQLEEMAEVALVEYNWENPQHEKQYVLPIFVPGSAEFSCMNAKMLEKHPELGIFFERMSRIALEGLAPFMPEGGVGMHVIPVEKAISTENQSLPIEHISHWLEKYEGKYAASPCSCRRSRKTFDEGCADDPEEWCIAVGDMADYIVETNKGGHYITKERALEILKQAEDNGFVHQITNIDGENKIFAICNCNVNVCYALRTSQLFNTPNMSRSAYVAKVETKDCVACGRCVEYCPAGAVKMGQKLCTKDGTITYPKHELPDNTKWGPEKWDMDYRDNNRINCYDTGTAPCKTACPAHIAVQGYLKMAAQGRYTDALALIKKENPFPAV
;
A
#
# COMPACT_ATOMS: atom_id res chain seq x y z
N GLU A 1 -22.75 11.70 -23.42
CA GLU A 1 -21.99 12.22 -22.22
C GLU A 1 -22.97 12.92 -21.28
N ARG A 2 -22.84 12.60 -19.99
CA ARG A 2 -23.60 13.24 -18.90
C ARG A 2 -22.79 14.44 -18.42
N GLU A 3 -23.27 15.66 -18.72
CA GLU A 3 -22.51 16.88 -18.48
C GLU A 3 -22.15 17.12 -17.00
N PRO A 4 -23.04 16.90 -16.01
CA PRO A 4 -22.69 17.04 -14.60
C PRO A 4 -21.53 16.13 -14.18
N ILE A 5 -21.52 14.89 -14.63
CA ILE A 5 -20.45 13.92 -14.37
C ILE A 5 -19.11 14.39 -14.97
N LEU A 6 -19.14 14.88 -16.20
CA LEU A 6 -17.93 15.39 -16.85
C LEU A 6 -17.35 16.62 -16.11
N LYS A 7 -18.23 17.51 -15.64
CA LYS A 7 -17.82 18.67 -14.82
C LYS A 7 -17.20 18.21 -13.50
N LEU A 8 -17.85 17.23 -12.83
CA LEU A 8 -17.37 16.68 -11.58
C LEU A 8 -16.00 16.00 -11.74
N ALA A 9 -15.84 15.15 -12.77
CA ALA A 9 -14.59 14.51 -13.10
C ALA A 9 -13.47 15.53 -13.31
N LYS A 10 -13.72 16.57 -14.09
CA LYS A 10 -12.79 17.68 -14.30
C LYS A 10 -12.43 18.42 -13.02
N MET A 11 -13.39 18.64 -12.14
CA MET A 11 -13.15 19.29 -10.86
C MET A 11 -12.28 18.44 -9.93
N MET A 12 -12.57 17.15 -9.81
CA MET A 12 -11.81 16.24 -8.93
C MET A 12 -10.36 16.05 -9.36
N THR A 13 -10.06 16.16 -10.66
CA THR A 13 -8.69 16.05 -11.21
C THR A 13 -7.97 17.40 -11.35
N GLY A 14 -8.62 18.51 -11.04
CA GLY A 14 -8.15 19.87 -11.37
C GLY A 14 -6.75 20.25 -10.89
N ARG A 15 -6.27 19.67 -9.78
CA ARG A 15 -4.91 19.89 -9.28
C ARG A 15 -3.82 19.17 -10.08
N ALA A 16 -4.18 18.13 -10.80
CA ALA A 16 -3.27 17.27 -11.57
C ALA A 16 -3.27 17.56 -13.09
N LYS A 17 -4.22 18.33 -13.57
CA LYS A 17 -4.50 18.56 -14.99
C LYS A 17 -3.28 18.90 -15.87
N LYS A 18 -2.46 19.86 -15.45
CA LYS A 18 -1.27 20.26 -16.22
C LYS A 18 -0.17 19.19 -16.28
N LYS A 19 -0.08 18.37 -15.21
CA LYS A 19 0.96 17.33 -15.11
C LYS A 19 0.56 16.02 -15.77
N LEU A 20 -0.73 15.74 -15.89
CA LEU A 20 -1.26 14.47 -16.39
C LEU A 20 -1.75 14.52 -17.82
N GLY A 21 -1.67 15.66 -18.51
CA GLY A 21 -2.14 15.81 -19.90
C GLY A 21 -3.64 15.67 -20.10
N LEU A 22 -4.44 15.79 -19.03
CA LEU A 22 -5.90 15.60 -19.01
C LEU A 22 -6.68 16.86 -19.50
N GLU A 23 -6.12 17.64 -20.38
CA GLU A 23 -6.77 18.86 -20.87
C GLU A 23 -8.09 18.58 -21.63
N LYS A 24 -8.22 17.39 -22.21
CA LYS A 24 -9.39 16.98 -23.02
C LYS A 24 -10.01 15.71 -22.49
N MET A 25 -10.63 15.81 -21.29
CA MET A 25 -11.36 14.67 -20.74
C MET A 25 -12.61 14.33 -21.54
N THR A 26 -12.80 13.06 -21.82
CA THR A 26 -13.91 12.49 -22.59
C THR A 26 -14.63 11.40 -21.79
N LYS A 27 -15.71 10.87 -22.34
CA LYS A 27 -16.44 9.74 -21.74
C LYS A 27 -15.62 8.44 -21.63
N TYR A 28 -14.49 8.34 -22.30
CA TYR A 28 -13.62 7.16 -22.28
C TYR A 28 -12.55 7.23 -21.19
N ASP A 29 -12.40 8.38 -20.57
CA ASP A 29 -11.45 8.56 -19.46
C ASP A 29 -12.01 7.94 -18.16
N PRO A 30 -11.17 7.27 -17.35
CA PRO A 30 -11.61 6.57 -16.16
C PRO A 30 -12.29 7.49 -15.14
N GLU A 31 -11.87 8.75 -15.04
CA GLU A 31 -12.49 9.75 -14.17
C GLU A 31 -13.97 9.93 -14.48
N TYR A 32 -14.31 9.96 -15.77
CA TYR A 32 -15.70 10.12 -16.20
C TYR A 32 -16.51 8.84 -16.01
N TRP A 33 -16.08 7.72 -16.63
CA TRP A 33 -16.90 6.51 -16.61
C TRP A 33 -16.97 5.89 -15.22
N GLY A 34 -15.90 6.03 -14.39
CA GLY A 34 -15.93 5.58 -13.00
C GLY A 34 -16.97 6.34 -12.18
N LEU A 35 -16.99 7.68 -12.25
CA LEU A 35 -18.02 8.48 -11.59
C LEU A 35 -19.43 8.20 -12.14
N ALA A 36 -19.55 7.92 -13.44
CA ALA A 36 -20.84 7.58 -14.06
C ALA A 36 -21.44 6.28 -13.54
N LEU A 37 -20.63 5.38 -12.98
CA LEU A 37 -21.08 4.18 -12.26
C LEU A 37 -21.51 4.48 -10.82
N LEU A 38 -20.92 5.51 -10.20
CA LEU A 38 -21.13 5.82 -8.77
C LEU A 38 -22.31 6.74 -8.52
N CYS A 39 -22.64 7.67 -9.43
CA CYS A 39 -23.62 8.70 -9.12
C CYS A 39 -24.60 9.04 -10.25
N THR A 40 -25.72 9.61 -9.84
CA THR A 40 -26.71 10.24 -10.73
C THR A 40 -26.23 11.62 -11.12
N ASP A 41 -26.87 12.24 -12.13
CA ASP A 41 -26.58 13.63 -12.52
C ASP A 41 -26.85 14.61 -11.39
N GLU A 42 -27.92 14.39 -10.64
CA GLU A 42 -28.28 15.23 -9.51
C GLU A 42 -27.29 15.11 -8.36
N GLN A 43 -26.81 13.91 -8.04
CA GLN A 43 -25.75 13.69 -7.05
C GLN A 43 -24.43 14.34 -7.49
N ALA A 44 -24.11 14.31 -8.78
CA ALA A 44 -22.95 15.03 -9.32
C ALA A 44 -23.09 16.55 -9.17
N GLU A 45 -24.29 17.11 -9.39
CA GLU A 45 -24.55 18.53 -9.16
C GLU A 45 -24.43 18.93 -7.69
N ILE A 46 -24.87 18.07 -6.76
CA ILE A 46 -24.67 18.27 -5.32
C ILE A 46 -23.17 18.25 -5.00
N ALA A 47 -22.42 17.25 -5.50
CA ALA A 47 -20.97 17.12 -5.30
C ALA A 47 -20.19 18.33 -5.84
N LEU A 48 -20.60 18.90 -6.98
CA LEU A 48 -20.01 20.12 -7.54
C LEU A 48 -20.08 21.33 -6.61
N LYS A 49 -21.04 21.36 -5.68
CA LYS A 49 -21.16 22.44 -4.67
C LYS A 49 -20.28 22.23 -3.44
N MET A 50 -19.71 21.03 -3.28
CA MET A 50 -18.90 20.72 -2.11
C MET A 50 -17.48 21.30 -2.19
N GLY A 51 -16.84 21.21 -3.35
CA GLY A 51 -15.40 21.43 -3.51
C GLY A 51 -14.57 20.25 -2.98
N VAL A 52 -13.50 19.94 -3.70
CA VAL A 52 -12.65 18.79 -3.36
C VAL A 52 -11.88 19.03 -2.07
N ARG A 53 -11.96 18.08 -1.13
CA ARG A 53 -11.32 18.13 0.21
C ARG A 53 -11.76 19.36 1.04
N GLN A 54 -12.97 19.81 0.84
CA GLN A 54 -13.57 20.89 1.63
C GLN A 54 -14.76 20.34 2.42
N PRO A 55 -14.57 20.02 3.71
CA PRO A 55 -15.66 19.47 4.52
C PRO A 55 -16.80 20.46 4.68
N LYS A 56 -18.03 19.96 4.66
CA LYS A 56 -19.24 20.73 4.86
C LYS A 56 -20.24 19.95 5.71
N THR A 57 -20.80 20.60 6.72
CA THR A 57 -21.93 20.07 7.48
C THR A 57 -23.19 20.04 6.62
N LEU A 58 -24.21 19.30 7.05
CA LEU A 58 -25.49 19.28 6.35
C LEU A 58 -26.11 20.69 6.22
N ASP A 59 -26.02 21.52 7.24
CA ASP A 59 -26.50 22.91 7.21
C ASP A 59 -25.77 23.79 6.19
N GLN A 60 -24.47 23.60 6.09
CA GLN A 60 -23.67 24.27 5.05
C GLN A 60 -24.05 23.76 3.64
N MET A 61 -24.36 22.47 3.49
CA MET A 61 -24.84 21.94 2.22
C MET A 61 -26.23 22.48 1.85
N VAL A 62 -27.15 22.58 2.79
CA VAL A 62 -28.44 23.24 2.56
C VAL A 62 -28.23 24.69 2.06
N LYS A 63 -27.35 25.43 2.69
CA LYS A 63 -27.07 26.83 2.33
C LYS A 63 -26.50 26.98 0.92
N VAL A 64 -25.57 26.09 0.50
CA VAL A 64 -24.89 26.20 -0.81
C VAL A 64 -25.68 25.60 -1.96
N THR A 65 -26.61 24.67 -1.68
CA THR A 65 -27.45 24.03 -2.70
C THR A 65 -28.83 24.59 -2.81
N GLY A 66 -29.35 25.17 -1.73
CA GLY A 66 -30.74 25.64 -1.63
C GLY A 66 -31.79 24.51 -1.62
N LYS A 67 -31.36 23.25 -1.45
CA LYS A 67 -32.23 22.08 -1.43
C LYS A 67 -32.79 21.81 -0.03
N ASP A 68 -33.89 21.06 0.02
CA ASP A 68 -34.48 20.57 1.27
C ASP A 68 -33.49 19.74 2.10
N ARG A 69 -33.54 19.97 3.45
CA ARG A 69 -32.60 19.31 4.38
C ARG A 69 -32.70 17.79 4.38
N GLY A 70 -33.93 17.28 4.51
CA GLY A 70 -34.15 15.82 4.57
C GLY A 70 -33.80 15.14 3.24
N TYR A 71 -34.09 15.82 2.14
CA TYR A 71 -33.67 15.36 0.82
C TYR A 71 -32.14 15.28 0.69
N LEU A 72 -31.42 16.35 1.09
CA LEU A 72 -29.96 16.39 1.02
C LEU A 72 -29.30 15.35 1.92
N GLU A 73 -29.80 15.18 3.14
CA GLU A 73 -29.31 14.17 4.05
C GLU A 73 -29.37 12.78 3.41
N LYS A 74 -30.51 12.42 2.86
CA LYS A 74 -30.68 11.14 2.13
C LYS A 74 -29.71 11.02 0.96
N GLN A 75 -29.56 12.09 0.15
CA GLN A 75 -28.65 12.04 -1.00
C GLN A 75 -27.18 11.90 -0.57
N LEU A 76 -26.75 12.61 0.47
CA LEU A 76 -25.39 12.55 0.99
C LEU A 76 -25.07 11.17 1.60
N GLU A 77 -26.02 10.52 2.27
CA GLU A 77 -25.85 9.16 2.78
C GLU A 77 -25.75 8.14 1.62
N GLU A 78 -26.60 8.24 0.61
CA GLU A 78 -26.49 7.41 -0.61
C GLU A 78 -25.16 7.62 -1.33
N MET A 79 -24.69 8.88 -1.42
CA MET A 79 -23.38 9.20 -2.00
C MET A 79 -22.22 8.66 -1.16
N ALA A 80 -22.37 8.61 0.17
CA ALA A 80 -21.37 8.00 1.06
C ALA A 80 -21.32 6.48 0.90
N GLU A 81 -22.46 5.83 0.74
CA GLU A 81 -22.53 4.39 0.53
C GLU A 81 -21.78 3.95 -0.74
N VAL A 82 -21.88 4.70 -1.83
CA VAL A 82 -21.17 4.41 -3.09
C VAL A 82 -19.77 4.99 -3.13
N ALA A 83 -19.28 5.59 -2.05
CA ALA A 83 -17.97 6.23 -1.92
C ALA A 83 -17.75 7.47 -2.81
N LEU A 84 -18.80 8.14 -3.23
CA LEU A 84 -18.68 9.44 -3.89
C LEU A 84 -18.28 10.53 -2.90
N VAL A 85 -18.75 10.44 -1.65
CA VAL A 85 -18.34 11.30 -0.54
C VAL A 85 -17.90 10.47 0.66
N GLU A 86 -17.06 11.06 1.47
CA GLU A 86 -16.67 10.59 2.80
C GLU A 86 -17.34 11.45 3.86
N TYR A 87 -17.30 11.01 5.10
CA TYR A 87 -17.68 11.86 6.22
C TYR A 87 -16.81 11.61 7.45
N ASN A 88 -16.78 12.60 8.33
CA ASN A 88 -16.12 12.58 9.62
C ASN A 88 -16.79 13.57 10.58
N TRP A 89 -16.30 13.63 11.81
CA TRP A 89 -16.76 14.58 12.83
C TRP A 89 -15.63 15.52 13.28
N GLU A 90 -14.68 15.77 12.40
CA GLU A 90 -13.45 16.51 12.69
C GLU A 90 -13.63 18.03 12.64
N ASN A 91 -14.59 18.51 13.39
CA ASN A 91 -14.80 19.94 13.60
C ASN A 91 -15.02 20.22 15.11
N PRO A 92 -14.87 21.49 15.56
CA PRO A 92 -14.99 21.82 16.97
C PRO A 92 -16.35 21.48 17.61
N GLN A 93 -17.39 21.35 16.81
CA GLN A 93 -18.75 21.04 17.24
C GLN A 93 -19.05 19.55 17.27
N HIS A 94 -18.13 18.69 16.77
CA HIS A 94 -18.35 17.26 16.56
C HIS A 94 -19.63 16.96 15.75
N GLU A 95 -19.92 17.80 14.78
CA GLU A 95 -21.02 17.59 13.84
C GLU A 95 -20.53 16.73 12.63
N LYS A 96 -21.42 15.88 12.13
CA LYS A 96 -21.15 15.12 10.91
C LYS A 96 -20.94 16.08 9.74
N GLN A 97 -19.81 15.97 9.08
CA GLN A 97 -19.47 16.75 7.89
C GLN A 97 -19.06 15.84 6.74
N TYR A 98 -19.51 16.18 5.55
CA TYR A 98 -19.27 15.43 4.33
C TYR A 98 -18.12 16.05 3.55
N VAL A 99 -17.31 15.21 2.94
CA VAL A 99 -16.12 15.60 2.18
C VAL A 99 -16.18 14.95 0.80
N LEU A 100 -16.06 15.74 -0.24
CA LEU A 100 -15.80 15.19 -1.57
C LEU A 100 -14.32 14.82 -1.65
N PRO A 101 -13.96 13.53 -1.70
CA PRO A 101 -12.57 13.10 -1.70
C PRO A 101 -11.90 13.35 -3.06
N ILE A 102 -10.62 13.05 -3.14
CA ILE A 102 -9.95 12.76 -4.42
C ILE A 102 -10.27 11.32 -4.85
N PHE A 103 -9.77 10.90 -5.99
CA PHE A 103 -10.02 9.53 -6.45
C PHE A 103 -9.26 8.48 -5.63
N VAL A 104 -7.99 8.74 -5.30
CA VAL A 104 -7.13 7.82 -4.55
C VAL A 104 -6.18 8.62 -3.64
N PRO A 105 -6.24 8.42 -2.33
CA PRO A 105 -7.26 7.64 -1.61
C PRO A 105 -8.60 8.37 -1.66
N GLY A 106 -9.69 7.60 -1.79
CA GLY A 106 -11.02 8.16 -1.85
C GLY A 106 -11.98 7.36 -2.75
N SER A 107 -12.75 8.06 -3.60
CA SER A 107 -13.89 7.46 -4.28
C SER A 107 -13.58 6.22 -5.11
N ALA A 108 -12.48 6.17 -5.84
CA ALA A 108 -12.09 4.99 -6.61
C ALA A 108 -11.63 3.83 -5.72
N GLU A 109 -10.96 4.12 -4.61
CA GLU A 109 -10.49 3.13 -3.66
C GLU A 109 -11.65 2.52 -2.86
N PHE A 110 -12.44 3.38 -2.22
CA PHE A 110 -13.50 2.92 -1.31
C PHE A 110 -14.69 2.31 -2.03
N SER A 111 -14.93 2.64 -3.30
CA SER A 111 -15.96 1.96 -4.11
C SER A 111 -15.66 0.46 -4.32
N CYS A 112 -14.38 0.09 -4.40
CA CYS A 112 -13.97 -1.32 -4.46
C CYS A 112 -14.20 -2.09 -3.17
N MET A 113 -14.36 -1.41 -2.03
CA MET A 113 -14.63 -2.07 -0.76
C MET A 113 -16.08 -2.50 -0.60
N ASN A 114 -17.02 -1.93 -1.35
CA ASN A 114 -18.41 -2.34 -1.35
C ASN A 114 -18.59 -3.56 -2.26
N ALA A 115 -18.75 -4.75 -1.66
CA ALA A 115 -18.86 -6.01 -2.39
C ALA A 115 -20.05 -6.04 -3.35
N LYS A 116 -21.21 -5.51 -2.93
CA LYS A 116 -22.42 -5.47 -3.77
C LYS A 116 -22.24 -4.56 -4.99
N MET A 117 -21.57 -3.43 -4.79
CA MET A 117 -21.25 -2.52 -5.89
C MET A 117 -20.26 -3.16 -6.86
N LEU A 118 -19.23 -3.82 -6.35
CA LEU A 118 -18.21 -4.49 -7.16
C LEU A 118 -18.78 -5.70 -7.92
N GLU A 119 -19.70 -6.45 -7.31
CA GLU A 119 -20.42 -7.53 -8.00
C GLU A 119 -21.30 -7.01 -9.15
N LYS A 120 -22.02 -5.92 -8.91
CA LYS A 120 -22.86 -5.25 -9.92
C LYS A 120 -22.04 -4.56 -11.01
N HIS A 121 -20.91 -3.99 -10.64
CA HIS A 121 -20.04 -3.18 -11.50
C HIS A 121 -18.57 -3.60 -11.31
N PRO A 122 -18.15 -4.73 -11.90
CA PRO A 122 -16.76 -5.20 -11.82
C PRO A 122 -15.75 -4.17 -12.34
N GLU A 123 -16.18 -3.26 -13.19
CA GLU A 123 -15.39 -2.15 -13.73
C GLU A 123 -14.85 -1.21 -12.64
N LEU A 124 -15.43 -1.22 -11.44
CA LEU A 124 -14.90 -0.43 -10.31
C LEU A 124 -13.51 -0.90 -9.88
N GLY A 125 -13.20 -2.20 -10.03
CA GLY A 125 -11.83 -2.69 -9.84
C GLY A 125 -10.85 -2.09 -10.86
N ILE A 126 -11.29 -1.97 -12.12
CA ILE A 126 -10.51 -1.32 -13.19
C ILE A 126 -10.40 0.19 -12.93
N PHE A 127 -11.47 0.81 -12.44
CA PHE A 127 -11.49 2.22 -12.09
C PHE A 127 -10.40 2.54 -11.06
N PHE A 128 -10.32 1.78 -9.99
CA PHE A 128 -9.28 1.97 -8.98
C PHE A 128 -7.87 1.74 -9.53
N GLU A 129 -7.64 0.68 -10.32
CA GLU A 129 -6.35 0.45 -10.97
C GLU A 129 -5.95 1.65 -11.86
N ARG A 130 -6.85 2.13 -12.70
CA ARG A 130 -6.59 3.23 -13.62
C ARG A 130 -6.33 4.54 -12.89
N MET A 131 -7.14 4.87 -11.90
CA MET A 131 -6.98 6.11 -11.14
C MET A 131 -5.69 6.13 -10.32
N SER A 132 -5.30 4.99 -9.76
CA SER A 132 -4.00 4.86 -9.09
C SER A 132 -2.84 5.00 -10.08
N ARG A 133 -2.90 4.28 -11.19
CA ARG A 133 -1.81 4.22 -12.16
C ARG A 133 -1.56 5.56 -12.87
N ILE A 134 -2.59 6.22 -13.34
CA ILE A 134 -2.45 7.51 -14.06
C ILE A 134 -1.77 8.55 -13.17
N ALA A 135 -2.21 8.65 -11.91
CA ALA A 135 -1.62 9.60 -10.97
C ALA A 135 -0.15 9.28 -10.67
N LEU A 136 0.17 8.01 -10.42
CA LEU A 136 1.52 7.57 -10.09
C LEU A 136 2.47 7.66 -11.28
N GLU A 137 2.02 7.32 -12.48
CA GLU A 137 2.80 7.44 -13.71
C GLU A 137 3.22 8.90 -13.97
N GLY A 138 2.30 9.84 -13.80
CA GLY A 138 2.59 11.27 -13.96
C GLY A 138 3.49 11.85 -12.86
N LEU A 139 3.52 11.25 -11.67
CA LEU A 139 4.36 11.66 -10.55
C LEU A 139 5.71 10.92 -10.50
N ALA A 140 5.82 9.78 -11.15
CA ALA A 140 6.99 8.91 -11.10
C ALA A 140 8.33 9.64 -11.34
N PRO A 141 8.48 10.50 -12.36
CA PRO A 141 9.72 11.22 -12.60
C PRO A 141 10.09 12.22 -11.49
N PHE A 142 9.14 12.56 -10.65
CA PHE A 142 9.28 13.58 -9.60
C PHE A 142 9.17 12.97 -8.19
N MET A 143 9.13 11.65 -8.08
CA MET A 143 9.00 10.97 -6.78
C MET A 143 10.18 11.31 -5.87
N PRO A 144 9.96 11.88 -4.69
CA PRO A 144 11.04 12.20 -3.76
C PRO A 144 11.63 10.92 -3.13
N GLU A 145 12.91 10.94 -2.79
CA GLU A 145 13.57 9.84 -2.07
C GLU A 145 12.85 9.43 -0.78
N GLY A 146 12.27 10.39 -0.07
CA GLY A 146 11.54 10.13 1.17
C GLY A 146 10.16 9.49 1.00
N GLY A 147 9.73 9.21 -0.23
CA GLY A 147 8.39 8.73 -0.50
C GLY A 147 7.31 9.80 -0.27
N VAL A 148 6.07 9.47 -0.57
CA VAL A 148 4.92 10.35 -0.36
C VAL A 148 3.63 9.55 -0.19
N GLY A 149 2.84 9.90 0.79
CA GLY A 149 1.49 9.37 0.99
C GLY A 149 1.38 8.13 1.86
N MET A 150 2.40 7.28 1.91
CA MET A 150 2.43 6.09 2.76
C MET A 150 3.73 6.03 3.56
N HIS A 151 3.65 5.40 4.74
CA HIS A 151 4.79 5.23 5.63
C HIS A 151 4.86 3.78 6.11
N VAL A 152 5.99 3.12 5.88
CA VAL A 152 6.23 1.74 6.32
C VAL A 152 6.65 1.75 7.78
N ILE A 153 5.92 1.01 8.61
CA ILE A 153 6.29 0.75 10.00
C ILE A 153 6.83 -0.68 10.09
N PRO A 154 8.04 -0.89 10.60
CA PRO A 154 8.57 -2.23 10.78
C PRO A 154 7.80 -2.98 11.87
N VAL A 155 7.95 -4.30 11.86
CA VAL A 155 7.51 -5.14 12.98
C VAL A 155 8.18 -4.67 14.27
N GLU A 156 7.40 -4.29 15.27
CA GLU A 156 7.90 -3.56 16.45
C GLU A 156 9.01 -4.32 17.20
N LYS A 157 8.88 -5.65 17.33
CA LYS A 157 9.92 -6.51 17.93
C LYS A 157 11.25 -6.54 17.17
N ALA A 158 11.28 -6.05 15.92
CA ALA A 158 12.50 -5.96 15.10
C ALA A 158 13.22 -4.62 15.24
N ILE A 159 12.62 -3.64 15.93
CA ILE A 159 13.22 -2.34 16.18
C ILE A 159 14.29 -2.49 17.25
N SER A 160 15.53 -2.05 16.93
CA SER A 160 16.63 -2.04 17.91
C SER A 160 16.36 -1.03 19.02
N THR A 161 16.50 -1.46 20.26
CA THR A 161 16.38 -0.59 21.44
C THR A 161 17.51 0.42 21.60
N GLU A 162 18.59 0.29 20.83
CA GLU A 162 19.71 1.22 20.82
C GLU A 162 19.39 2.56 20.14
N ASN A 163 18.32 2.58 19.31
CA ASN A 163 17.89 3.76 18.59
C ASN A 163 16.70 4.41 19.28
N GLN A 164 16.79 5.71 19.54
CA GLN A 164 15.61 6.49 19.94
C GLN A 164 14.73 6.68 18.70
N SER A 165 13.62 5.93 18.64
CA SER A 165 12.60 6.12 17.60
C SER A 165 11.46 6.98 18.14
N LEU A 166 10.83 7.77 17.25
CA LEU A 166 9.66 8.55 17.60
C LEU A 166 8.47 7.61 17.86
N PRO A 167 7.58 7.93 18.80
CA PRO A 167 6.39 7.11 19.07
C PRO A 167 5.56 6.80 17.81
N ILE A 168 5.43 7.76 16.89
CA ILE A 168 4.71 7.61 15.62
C ILE A 168 5.29 6.52 14.70
N GLU A 169 6.48 6.04 14.96
CA GLU A 169 7.14 4.95 14.24
C GLU A 169 6.83 3.56 14.81
N HIS A 170 5.95 3.49 15.81
CA HIS A 170 5.50 2.25 16.44
C HIS A 170 4.02 2.01 16.20
N ILE A 171 3.66 0.79 15.82
CA ILE A 171 2.24 0.42 15.64
C ILE A 171 1.46 0.52 16.96
N SER A 172 2.09 0.17 18.07
CA SER A 172 1.49 0.27 19.41
C SER A 172 0.98 1.68 19.72
N HIS A 173 1.76 2.71 19.35
CA HIS A 173 1.35 4.12 19.50
C HIS A 173 0.02 4.42 18.80
N TRP A 174 -0.15 3.94 17.57
CA TRP A 174 -1.37 4.19 16.81
C TRP A 174 -2.56 3.39 17.33
N LEU A 175 -2.33 2.16 17.77
CA LEU A 175 -3.37 1.37 18.43
C LEU A 175 -3.83 2.00 19.75
N GLU A 176 -2.92 2.55 20.55
CA GLU A 176 -3.28 3.25 21.78
C GLU A 176 -4.04 4.55 21.50
N LYS A 177 -3.56 5.32 20.51
CA LYS A 177 -4.18 6.59 20.14
C LYS A 177 -5.64 6.45 19.67
N TYR A 178 -5.96 5.38 18.96
CA TYR A 178 -7.30 5.13 18.45
C TYR A 178 -8.05 4.02 19.24
N GLU A 179 -7.67 3.79 20.49
CA GLU A 179 -8.27 2.73 21.30
C GLU A 179 -9.80 2.81 21.31
N GLY A 180 -10.45 1.67 21.07
CA GLY A 180 -11.91 1.56 20.98
C GLY A 180 -12.53 2.00 19.64
N LYS A 181 -11.72 2.47 18.67
CA LYS A 181 -12.20 2.89 17.34
C LYS A 181 -11.41 2.21 16.22
N TYR A 182 -11.58 0.88 16.11
CA TYR A 182 -11.00 0.08 15.04
C TYR A 182 -12.07 -0.65 14.25
N ALA A 183 -11.89 -0.71 12.93
CA ALA A 183 -12.67 -1.59 12.07
C ALA A 183 -11.74 -2.39 11.15
N ALA A 184 -11.89 -3.70 11.12
CA ALA A 184 -11.28 -4.52 10.09
C ALA A 184 -12.07 -4.36 8.79
N SER A 185 -11.39 -4.31 7.68
CA SER A 185 -12.01 -4.09 6.38
C SER A 185 -11.25 -4.78 5.25
N PRO A 186 -11.93 -5.01 4.12
CA PRO A 186 -11.29 -5.53 2.92
C PRO A 186 -10.19 -4.59 2.41
N CYS A 187 -9.21 -5.17 1.75
CA CYS A 187 -8.18 -4.39 1.06
C CYS A 187 -8.61 -4.07 -0.36
N SER A 188 -8.78 -2.78 -0.68
CA SER A 188 -9.15 -2.32 -2.02
C SER A 188 -8.16 -2.77 -3.10
N CYS A 189 -6.85 -2.75 -2.80
CA CYS A 189 -5.83 -3.22 -3.74
C CYS A 189 -6.01 -4.70 -4.09
N ARG A 190 -6.30 -5.56 -3.09
CA ARG A 190 -6.56 -6.99 -3.34
C ARG A 190 -7.82 -7.21 -4.15
N ARG A 191 -8.91 -6.54 -3.79
CA ARG A 191 -10.18 -6.64 -4.54
C ARG A 191 -10.05 -6.15 -5.96
N SER A 192 -9.38 -5.03 -6.19
CA SER A 192 -9.10 -4.53 -7.55
C SER A 192 -8.27 -5.53 -8.37
N ARG A 193 -7.20 -6.08 -7.80
CA ARG A 193 -6.36 -7.06 -8.51
C ARG A 193 -7.10 -8.36 -8.82
N LYS A 194 -8.00 -8.79 -7.96
CA LYS A 194 -8.84 -9.98 -8.17
C LYS A 194 -9.74 -9.83 -9.42
N THR A 195 -10.17 -8.63 -9.77
CA THR A 195 -10.97 -8.41 -11.00
C THR A 195 -10.19 -8.63 -12.29
N PHE A 196 -8.86 -8.73 -12.22
CA PHE A 196 -7.98 -9.02 -13.36
C PHE A 196 -7.47 -10.47 -13.35
N ASP A 197 -8.01 -11.34 -12.52
CA ASP A 197 -7.46 -12.68 -12.24
C ASP A 197 -5.97 -12.64 -11.82
N GLU A 198 -5.53 -11.51 -11.30
CA GLU A 198 -4.19 -11.28 -10.81
C GLU A 198 -4.20 -11.02 -9.31
N GLY A 199 -3.12 -11.34 -8.63
CA GLY A 199 -2.99 -11.11 -7.21
C GLY A 199 -2.64 -12.37 -6.46
N CYS A 200 -2.76 -12.29 -5.15
CA CYS A 200 -2.54 -13.41 -4.25
C CYS A 200 -3.88 -14.06 -3.91
N ALA A 201 -3.84 -15.36 -3.68
CA ALA A 201 -4.96 -16.11 -3.14
C ALA A 201 -5.27 -15.75 -1.67
N ASP A 202 -4.74 -14.63 -1.18
CA ASP A 202 -4.93 -14.17 0.18
C ASP A 202 -6.38 -13.72 0.36
N ASP A 203 -7.20 -14.61 0.78
CA ASP A 203 -8.44 -14.30 1.44
C ASP A 203 -8.26 -14.65 2.92
N PRO A 204 -8.32 -13.72 3.77
CA PRO A 204 -9.51 -13.12 4.25
C PRO A 204 -9.57 -11.61 4.01
N GLU A 205 -10.77 -11.10 4.07
CA GLU A 205 -11.08 -9.71 3.81
C GLU A 205 -10.87 -8.79 5.02
N GLU A 206 -9.80 -9.00 5.80
CA GLU A 206 -9.56 -8.26 7.05
C GLU A 206 -8.15 -7.62 7.10
N TRP A 207 -7.53 -7.36 5.97
CA TRP A 207 -6.15 -6.89 5.94
C TRP A 207 -5.95 -5.39 6.18
N CYS A 208 -7.01 -4.60 6.15
CA CYS A 208 -6.95 -3.17 6.46
C CYS A 208 -7.65 -2.91 7.79
N ILE A 209 -7.00 -2.16 8.67
CA ILE A 209 -7.57 -1.72 9.94
C ILE A 209 -7.82 -0.23 9.82
N ALA A 210 -9.06 0.15 9.58
CA ALA A 210 -9.50 1.55 9.63
C ALA A 210 -9.55 2.02 11.09
N VAL A 211 -9.20 3.28 11.32
CA VAL A 211 -9.15 3.85 12.68
C VAL A 211 -9.89 5.18 12.77
N GLY A 212 -10.36 5.51 13.97
CA GLY A 212 -11.08 6.77 14.22
C GLY A 212 -12.37 6.88 13.40
N ASP A 213 -12.64 8.07 12.89
CA ASP A 213 -13.85 8.35 12.10
C ASP A 213 -13.92 7.54 10.79
N MET A 214 -12.77 7.11 10.26
CA MET A 214 -12.74 6.22 9.11
C MET A 214 -13.28 4.83 9.43
N ALA A 215 -13.12 4.34 10.67
CA ALA A 215 -13.72 3.08 11.10
C ALA A 215 -15.25 3.16 11.03
N ASP A 216 -15.81 4.26 11.52
CA ASP A 216 -17.26 4.50 11.48
C ASP A 216 -17.75 4.60 10.02
N TYR A 217 -17.06 5.40 9.19
CA TYR A 217 -17.39 5.53 7.77
C TYR A 217 -17.39 4.18 7.04
N ILE A 218 -16.36 3.36 7.22
CA ILE A 218 -16.23 2.06 6.55
C ILE A 218 -17.33 1.09 6.98
N VAL A 219 -17.69 1.07 8.27
CA VAL A 219 -18.73 0.17 8.80
C VAL A 219 -20.12 0.63 8.39
N GLU A 220 -20.44 1.91 8.60
CA GLU A 220 -21.79 2.45 8.38
C GLU A 220 -22.18 2.53 6.90
N THR A 221 -21.20 2.61 5.99
CA THR A 221 -21.45 2.76 4.54
C THR A 221 -21.24 1.48 3.72
N ASN A 222 -21.39 0.31 4.34
CA ASN A 222 -21.34 -1.00 3.67
C ASN A 222 -20.05 -1.26 2.87
N LYS A 223 -18.90 -0.78 3.37
CA LYS A 223 -17.58 -1.04 2.77
C LYS A 223 -17.02 -2.43 3.12
N GLY A 224 -17.83 -3.30 3.72
CA GLY A 224 -17.43 -4.64 4.14
C GLY A 224 -16.61 -4.65 5.45
N GLY A 225 -16.55 -3.53 6.14
CA GLY A 225 -15.88 -3.42 7.44
C GLY A 225 -16.80 -3.80 8.59
N HIS A 226 -16.18 -4.16 9.71
CA HIS A 226 -16.84 -4.39 11.00
C HIS A 226 -15.93 -3.96 12.14
N TYR A 227 -16.55 -3.51 13.24
CA TYR A 227 -15.78 -3.11 14.41
C TYR A 227 -15.06 -4.30 15.04
N ILE A 228 -13.84 -4.06 15.48
CA ILE A 228 -12.99 -5.06 16.14
C ILE A 228 -12.43 -4.54 17.45
N THR A 229 -12.01 -5.46 18.31
CA THR A 229 -11.27 -5.13 19.54
C THR A 229 -9.79 -4.94 19.25
N LYS A 230 -9.04 -4.40 20.24
CA LYS A 230 -7.59 -4.26 20.16
C LYS A 230 -6.90 -5.63 20.01
N GLU A 231 -7.42 -6.65 20.69
CA GLU A 231 -6.91 -8.03 20.60
C GLU A 231 -7.02 -8.54 19.16
N ARG A 232 -8.20 -8.33 18.52
CA ARG A 232 -8.38 -8.74 17.12
C ARG A 232 -7.46 -7.97 16.17
N ALA A 233 -7.26 -6.67 16.41
CA ALA A 233 -6.31 -5.89 15.63
C ALA A 233 -4.88 -6.46 15.75
N LEU A 234 -4.44 -6.82 16.95
CA LEU A 234 -3.15 -7.46 17.18
C LEU A 234 -3.04 -8.84 16.50
N GLU A 235 -4.12 -9.63 16.48
CA GLU A 235 -4.16 -10.91 15.75
C GLU A 235 -3.99 -10.70 14.23
N ILE A 236 -4.67 -9.71 13.65
CA ILE A 236 -4.53 -9.36 12.22
C ILE A 236 -3.10 -8.94 11.90
N LEU A 237 -2.49 -8.10 12.73
CA LEU A 237 -1.10 -7.69 12.58
C LEU A 237 -0.15 -8.90 12.65
N LYS A 238 -0.37 -9.80 13.62
CA LYS A 238 0.43 -11.02 13.75
C LYS A 238 0.27 -11.94 12.53
N GLN A 239 -0.94 -12.13 12.03
CA GLN A 239 -1.18 -12.90 10.80
C GLN A 239 -0.47 -12.27 9.60
N ALA A 240 -0.48 -10.94 9.50
CA ALA A 240 0.24 -10.22 8.45
C ALA A 240 1.76 -10.44 8.52
N GLU A 241 2.34 -10.37 9.73
CA GLU A 241 3.76 -10.68 9.96
C GLU A 241 4.11 -12.12 9.53
N ASP A 242 3.27 -13.09 9.91
CA ASP A 242 3.49 -14.50 9.59
C ASP A 242 3.41 -14.76 8.06
N ASN A 243 2.65 -13.96 7.33
CA ASN A 243 2.56 -13.98 5.86
C ASN A 243 3.63 -13.12 5.16
N GLY A 244 4.46 -12.38 5.90
CA GLY A 244 5.48 -11.50 5.32
C GLY A 244 4.90 -10.23 4.70
N PHE A 245 3.73 -9.78 5.15
CA PHE A 245 3.12 -8.54 4.69
C PHE A 245 3.77 -7.32 5.35
N VAL A 246 3.70 -6.20 4.67
CA VAL A 246 4.30 -4.94 5.10
C VAL A 246 3.25 -4.08 5.80
N HIS A 247 3.53 -3.69 7.04
CA HIS A 247 2.71 -2.73 7.74
C HIS A 247 2.96 -1.33 7.19
N GLN A 248 1.90 -0.65 6.82
CA GLN A 248 1.94 0.73 6.37
C GLN A 248 0.86 1.55 7.08
N ILE A 249 1.18 2.79 7.37
CA ILE A 249 0.20 3.79 7.79
C ILE A 249 0.02 4.84 6.70
N THR A 250 -1.14 5.44 6.67
CA THR A 250 -1.40 6.57 5.77
C THR A 250 -0.72 7.83 6.30
N ASN A 251 -0.10 8.62 5.44
CA ASN A 251 0.65 9.82 5.80
C ASN A 251 0.17 11.03 4.95
N ILE A 252 -1.13 11.18 4.84
CA ILE A 252 -1.75 12.18 3.96
C ILE A 252 -2.31 13.35 4.76
N ASP A 253 -2.77 13.08 5.98
CA ASP A 253 -3.46 14.04 6.83
C ASP A 253 -2.55 14.67 7.91
N GLY A 254 -1.23 14.57 7.73
CA GLY A 254 -0.23 15.11 8.64
C GLY A 254 0.41 14.06 9.56
N GLU A 255 1.44 14.49 10.29
CA GLU A 255 2.29 13.58 11.09
C GLU A 255 1.58 12.91 12.27
N ASN A 256 0.50 13.50 12.75
CA ASN A 256 -0.20 13.02 13.95
C ASN A 256 -1.55 12.37 13.67
N LYS A 257 -1.86 12.08 12.43
CA LYS A 257 -3.14 11.50 12.05
C LYS A 257 -2.97 10.45 10.99
N ILE A 258 -3.65 9.31 11.19
CA ILE A 258 -3.81 8.28 10.18
C ILE A 258 -5.29 7.92 10.06
N PHE A 259 -5.71 7.36 8.94
CA PHE A 259 -7.05 6.81 8.80
C PHE A 259 -7.06 5.27 8.71
N ALA A 260 -5.90 4.65 8.44
CA ALA A 260 -5.79 3.20 8.38
C ALA A 260 -4.38 2.70 8.70
N ILE A 261 -4.32 1.48 9.23
CA ILE A 261 -3.14 0.62 9.30
C ILE A 261 -3.35 -0.48 8.25
N CYS A 262 -2.53 -0.47 7.22
CA CYS A 262 -2.59 -1.43 6.12
C CYS A 262 -1.60 -2.57 6.33
N ASN A 263 -1.99 -3.80 5.96
CA ASN A 263 -1.16 -5.00 5.97
C ASN A 263 -0.95 -5.46 4.53
N CYS A 264 0.08 -4.95 3.89
CA CYS A 264 0.20 -4.93 2.44
C CYS A 264 1.00 -6.09 1.88
N ASN A 265 0.40 -6.82 0.94
CA ASN A 265 1.14 -7.70 0.07
C ASN A 265 1.85 -6.88 -1.02
N VAL A 266 3.15 -7.05 -1.14
CA VAL A 266 4.01 -6.28 -2.05
C VAL A 266 3.72 -6.51 -3.53
N ASN A 267 3.13 -7.66 -3.87
CA ASN A 267 2.78 -7.98 -5.25
C ASN A 267 1.44 -7.38 -5.68
N VAL A 268 0.67 -6.86 -4.73
CA VAL A 268 -0.70 -6.38 -4.94
C VAL A 268 -0.85 -4.90 -4.64
N CYS A 269 -0.25 -4.42 -3.55
CA CYS A 269 -0.41 -3.05 -3.08
C CYS A 269 0.09 -2.01 -4.08
N TYR A 270 -0.76 -1.05 -4.43
CA TYR A 270 -0.39 0.01 -5.36
C TYR A 270 0.77 0.88 -4.85
N ALA A 271 0.79 1.20 -3.56
CA ALA A 271 1.86 1.98 -2.97
C ALA A 271 3.22 1.26 -3.06
N LEU A 272 3.27 -0.02 -2.66
CA LEU A 272 4.52 -0.81 -2.68
C LEU A 272 4.97 -1.17 -4.10
N ARG A 273 4.05 -1.27 -5.05
CA ARG A 273 4.36 -1.57 -6.45
C ARG A 273 4.84 -0.37 -7.26
N THR A 274 4.81 0.84 -6.72
CA THR A 274 5.17 2.07 -7.44
C THR A 274 6.54 1.95 -8.10
N SER A 275 7.55 1.53 -7.35
CA SER A 275 8.90 1.33 -7.88
C SER A 275 8.97 0.24 -8.94
N GLN A 276 8.09 -0.74 -8.86
CA GLN A 276 7.99 -1.83 -9.83
C GLN A 276 7.30 -1.42 -11.11
N LEU A 277 6.30 -0.58 -11.01
CA LEU A 277 5.51 -0.14 -12.15
C LEU A 277 6.21 0.93 -12.98
N PHE A 278 6.98 1.81 -12.33
CA PHE A 278 7.45 3.05 -12.95
C PHE A 278 8.96 3.30 -12.85
N ASN A 279 9.75 2.31 -12.40
CA ASN A 279 11.21 2.47 -12.23
C ASN A 279 11.61 3.70 -11.41
N THR A 280 10.95 3.91 -10.27
CA THR A 280 11.10 5.11 -9.43
C THR A 280 11.34 4.69 -7.98
N PRO A 281 11.82 5.57 -7.09
CA PRO A 281 11.77 5.33 -5.67
C PRO A 281 10.36 4.95 -5.24
N ASN A 282 10.25 4.10 -4.20
CA ASN A 282 8.94 3.69 -3.70
C ASN A 282 8.21 4.89 -3.08
N MET A 283 6.88 4.96 -3.28
CA MET A 283 6.09 6.02 -2.64
C MET A 283 5.97 5.82 -1.12
N SER A 284 6.21 4.61 -0.63
CA SER A 284 6.19 4.29 0.78
C SER A 284 7.56 4.53 1.41
N ARG A 285 7.60 5.42 2.38
CA ARG A 285 8.80 5.75 3.15
C ARG A 285 9.00 4.79 4.30
N SER A 286 10.24 4.57 4.72
CA SER A 286 10.60 3.99 6.03
C SER A 286 11.64 4.86 6.73
N ALA A 287 11.52 5.03 8.03
CA ALA A 287 12.54 5.68 8.87
C ALA A 287 13.67 4.72 9.28
N TYR A 288 13.54 3.44 8.97
CA TYR A 288 14.45 2.39 9.41
C TYR A 288 15.23 1.79 8.26
N VAL A 289 16.41 1.32 8.58
CA VAL A 289 17.27 0.54 7.69
C VAL A 289 17.45 -0.86 8.29
N ALA A 290 17.15 -1.89 7.51
CA ALA A 290 17.36 -3.26 7.95
C ALA A 290 18.86 -3.57 8.09
N LYS A 291 19.25 -4.13 9.24
CA LYS A 291 20.61 -4.57 9.53
C LYS A 291 20.62 -6.06 9.84
N VAL A 292 21.52 -6.79 9.24
CA VAL A 292 21.71 -8.21 9.49
C VAL A 292 22.72 -8.41 10.60
N GLU A 293 22.34 -9.11 11.67
CA GLU A 293 23.27 -9.57 12.71
C GLU A 293 24.16 -10.68 12.17
N THR A 294 25.40 -10.32 11.85
CA THR A 294 26.33 -11.20 11.15
C THR A 294 26.73 -12.45 11.95
N LYS A 295 26.69 -12.36 13.29
CA LYS A 295 26.96 -13.50 14.20
C LYS A 295 25.88 -14.59 14.08
N ASP A 296 24.64 -14.20 13.85
CA ASP A 296 23.48 -15.10 13.78
C ASP A 296 23.15 -15.49 12.33
N CYS A 297 23.68 -14.75 11.36
CA CYS A 297 23.48 -14.99 9.94
C CYS A 297 24.20 -16.25 9.49
N VAL A 298 23.44 -17.20 8.96
CA VAL A 298 23.97 -18.46 8.39
C VAL A 298 24.07 -18.42 6.85
N ALA A 299 23.91 -17.24 6.26
CA ALA A 299 24.01 -17.03 4.82
C ALA A 299 23.09 -17.95 3.97
N CYS A 300 21.91 -18.28 4.48
CA CYS A 300 20.97 -19.16 3.77
C CYS A 300 20.29 -18.49 2.55
N GLY A 301 20.39 -17.17 2.39
CA GLY A 301 19.80 -16.43 1.28
C GLY A 301 18.29 -16.19 1.38
N ARG A 302 17.62 -16.69 2.42
CA ARG A 302 16.16 -16.59 2.56
C ARG A 302 15.66 -15.17 2.58
N CYS A 303 16.35 -14.26 3.28
CA CYS A 303 16.01 -12.83 3.31
C CYS A 303 16.09 -12.18 1.92
N VAL A 304 16.98 -12.66 1.04
CA VAL A 304 17.09 -12.17 -0.34
C VAL A 304 15.87 -12.60 -1.16
N GLU A 305 15.42 -13.84 -1.00
CA GLU A 305 14.25 -14.38 -1.70
C GLU A 305 12.95 -13.69 -1.27
N TYR A 306 12.83 -13.43 0.02
CA TYR A 306 11.63 -12.81 0.59
C TYR A 306 11.60 -11.28 0.48
N CYS A 307 12.73 -10.63 0.13
CA CYS A 307 12.74 -9.19 -0.01
C CYS A 307 12.05 -8.75 -1.30
N PRO A 308 10.86 -8.16 -1.23
CA PRO A 308 10.09 -7.82 -2.42
C PRO A 308 10.69 -6.66 -3.21
N ALA A 309 11.46 -5.81 -2.52
CA ALA A 309 12.14 -4.67 -3.14
C ALA A 309 13.53 -5.03 -3.71
N GLY A 310 14.00 -6.29 -3.53
CA GLY A 310 15.35 -6.68 -3.90
C GLY A 310 16.45 -5.91 -3.18
N ALA A 311 16.13 -5.34 -2.00
CA ALA A 311 17.04 -4.49 -1.24
C ALA A 311 18.09 -5.29 -0.46
N VAL A 312 17.82 -6.56 -0.18
CA VAL A 312 18.75 -7.46 0.52
C VAL A 312 19.52 -8.26 -0.50
N LYS A 313 20.84 -8.28 -0.38
CA LYS A 313 21.75 -8.98 -1.28
C LYS A 313 22.72 -9.84 -0.50
N MET A 314 23.13 -10.97 -1.09
CA MET A 314 24.24 -11.76 -0.55
C MET A 314 25.56 -11.04 -0.81
N GLY A 315 26.38 -10.89 0.23
CA GLY A 315 27.77 -10.46 0.06
C GLY A 315 28.58 -11.52 -0.65
N GLN A 316 29.38 -11.15 -1.64
CA GLN A 316 30.29 -12.05 -2.32
C GLN A 316 31.70 -11.91 -1.77
N LYS A 317 32.29 -13.02 -1.34
CA LYS A 317 33.70 -13.15 -1.03
C LYS A 317 34.25 -14.36 -1.78
N LEU A 318 35.21 -14.15 -2.63
CA LEU A 318 35.99 -15.23 -3.22
C LEU A 318 37.21 -15.47 -2.35
N CYS A 319 37.30 -16.68 -1.79
CA CYS A 319 38.51 -17.14 -1.08
C CYS A 319 39.46 -17.83 -2.05
N THR A 320 40.62 -17.26 -2.26
CA THR A 320 41.70 -17.87 -3.06
C THR A 320 42.81 -18.35 -2.14
N LYS A 321 43.80 -19.08 -2.69
CA LYS A 321 45.00 -19.47 -1.95
C LYS A 321 45.80 -18.28 -1.44
N ASP A 322 45.67 -17.12 -2.11
CA ASP A 322 46.41 -15.89 -1.80
C ASP A 322 45.63 -14.94 -0.90
N GLY A 323 44.47 -15.33 -0.43
CA GLY A 323 43.62 -14.55 0.46
C GLY A 323 42.18 -14.36 -0.02
N THR A 324 41.45 -13.52 0.68
CA THR A 324 40.05 -13.22 0.37
C THR A 324 39.96 -12.02 -0.55
N ILE A 325 39.38 -12.18 -1.73
CA ILE A 325 39.02 -11.10 -2.63
C ILE A 325 37.61 -10.65 -2.28
N THR A 326 37.44 -9.41 -1.87
CA THR A 326 36.11 -8.78 -1.68
C THR A 326 35.79 -8.02 -2.95
N TYR A 327 34.77 -8.44 -3.67
CA TYR A 327 34.27 -7.65 -4.80
C TYR A 327 33.64 -6.37 -4.29
N PRO A 328 33.87 -5.22 -4.96
CA PRO A 328 33.20 -3.99 -4.60
C PRO A 328 31.70 -4.23 -4.64
N LYS A 329 30.99 -3.70 -3.63
CA LYS A 329 29.53 -3.65 -3.69
C LYS A 329 29.19 -2.88 -4.96
N HIS A 330 28.27 -3.44 -5.75
CA HIS A 330 27.66 -2.67 -6.83
C HIS A 330 27.05 -1.44 -6.18
N GLU A 331 27.58 -0.29 -6.48
CA GLU A 331 26.89 0.95 -6.21
C GLU A 331 25.69 0.97 -7.13
N LEU A 332 24.52 0.72 -6.57
CA LEU A 332 23.29 0.94 -7.31
C LEU A 332 23.18 2.42 -7.62
N PRO A 333 22.55 2.81 -8.74
CA PRO A 333 22.26 4.20 -9.08
C PRO A 333 21.53 4.98 -7.97
N ASP A 334 21.07 4.29 -6.95
CA ASP A 334 20.30 4.79 -5.79
C ASP A 334 21.04 5.76 -4.88
N ASN A 335 22.39 5.85 -4.98
CA ASN A 335 23.17 6.86 -4.24
C ASN A 335 23.05 8.25 -4.86
N THR A 336 22.25 8.40 -5.90
CA THR A 336 22.04 9.67 -6.59
C THR A 336 20.64 10.19 -6.28
N LYS A 337 20.53 11.50 -6.08
CA LYS A 337 19.23 12.15 -5.92
C LYS A 337 18.37 11.90 -7.16
N TRP A 338 17.13 11.48 -6.94
CA TRP A 338 16.17 11.38 -8.01
C TRP A 338 15.79 12.75 -8.55
N GLY A 339 15.63 12.79 -9.85
CA GLY A 339 15.09 13.93 -10.57
C GLY A 339 14.57 13.45 -11.92
N PRO A 340 13.81 14.27 -12.63
CA PRO A 340 13.26 13.92 -13.96
C PRO A 340 14.33 13.46 -14.95
N GLU A 341 15.55 14.00 -14.83
CA GLU A 341 16.70 13.67 -15.67
C GLU A 341 17.31 12.29 -15.41
N LYS A 342 16.94 11.67 -14.29
CA LYS A 342 17.44 10.34 -13.87
C LYS A 342 16.40 9.25 -13.99
N TRP A 343 15.18 9.61 -14.31
CA TRP A 343 14.12 8.65 -14.50
C TRP A 343 14.31 7.90 -15.83
N ASP A 344 14.33 6.57 -15.72
CA ASP A 344 14.46 5.64 -16.83
C ASP A 344 13.39 4.55 -16.65
N MET A 345 12.59 4.30 -17.71
CA MET A 345 11.59 3.24 -17.68
C MET A 345 12.18 1.85 -17.42
N ASP A 346 13.39 1.63 -17.88
CA ASP A 346 14.09 0.34 -17.75
C ASP A 346 14.98 0.26 -16.51
N TYR A 347 15.01 1.32 -15.69
CA TYR A 347 15.84 1.41 -14.47
C TYR A 347 15.76 0.16 -13.61
N ARG A 348 14.58 -0.35 -13.40
CA ARG A 348 14.37 -1.53 -12.57
C ARG A 348 14.89 -2.81 -13.22
N ASP A 349 14.67 -2.98 -14.51
CA ASP A 349 15.09 -4.19 -15.22
C ASP A 349 16.60 -4.22 -15.36
N ASN A 350 17.23 -3.09 -15.65
CA ASN A 350 18.68 -2.94 -15.66
C ASN A 350 19.28 -3.23 -14.27
N ASN A 351 18.67 -2.76 -13.19
CA ASN A 351 19.12 -3.05 -11.83
C ASN A 351 18.77 -4.48 -11.38
N ARG A 352 17.70 -5.07 -11.86
CA ARG A 352 17.35 -6.46 -11.58
C ARG A 352 18.35 -7.44 -12.15
N ILE A 353 18.80 -7.24 -13.37
CA ILE A 353 19.81 -8.09 -13.99
C ILE A 353 21.03 -8.17 -13.08
N ASN A 354 21.49 -7.05 -12.56
CA ASN A 354 22.61 -7.00 -11.62
C ASN A 354 22.28 -7.57 -10.23
N CYS A 355 21.03 -7.62 -9.82
CA CYS A 355 20.59 -8.20 -8.56
C CYS A 355 20.41 -9.71 -8.63
N TYR A 356 19.96 -10.25 -9.75
CA TYR A 356 19.79 -11.70 -9.92
C TYR A 356 21.11 -12.46 -9.93
N ASP A 357 22.14 -11.90 -10.51
CA ASP A 357 23.48 -12.51 -10.58
C ASP A 357 24.16 -12.57 -9.20
N THR A 358 23.66 -11.80 -8.22
CA THR A 358 24.23 -11.76 -6.85
C THR A 358 23.24 -12.21 -5.77
N GLY A 359 22.00 -12.56 -6.15
CA GLY A 359 20.91 -12.81 -5.24
C GLY A 359 21.03 -14.07 -4.41
N THR A 360 21.47 -15.17 -5.03
CA THR A 360 21.64 -16.47 -4.36
C THR A 360 22.92 -17.14 -4.85
N ALA A 361 23.49 -18.04 -4.03
CA ALA A 361 24.64 -18.82 -4.48
C ALA A 361 24.24 -19.78 -5.60
N PRO A 362 25.12 -20.01 -6.60
CA PRO A 362 24.86 -20.94 -7.69
C PRO A 362 24.43 -22.33 -7.25
N CYS A 363 24.96 -22.81 -6.12
CA CYS A 363 24.59 -24.11 -5.56
C CYS A 363 23.14 -24.20 -5.10
N LYS A 364 22.55 -23.09 -4.63
CA LYS A 364 21.12 -23.03 -4.29
C LYS A 364 20.27 -22.94 -5.56
N THR A 365 20.65 -22.07 -6.48
CA THR A 365 19.95 -21.87 -7.75
C THR A 365 19.93 -23.14 -8.60
N ALA A 366 21.04 -23.89 -8.61
CA ALA A 366 21.15 -25.16 -9.34
C ALA A 366 20.49 -26.35 -8.62
N CYS A 367 20.13 -26.22 -7.35
CA CYS A 367 19.48 -27.29 -6.60
C CYS A 367 17.98 -27.36 -6.98
N PRO A 368 17.46 -28.50 -7.48
CA PRO A 368 16.07 -28.67 -7.83
C PRO A 368 15.10 -28.43 -6.66
N ALA A 369 15.54 -28.69 -5.42
CA ALA A 369 14.78 -28.45 -4.20
C ALA A 369 15.08 -27.09 -3.55
N HIS A 370 15.88 -26.23 -4.19
CA HIS A 370 16.27 -24.92 -3.68
C HIS A 370 16.85 -24.93 -2.25
N ILE A 371 17.53 -25.99 -1.86
CA ILE A 371 18.10 -26.13 -0.52
C ILE A 371 19.14 -25.04 -0.29
N ALA A 372 19.10 -24.42 0.88
CA ALA A 372 20.07 -23.41 1.30
C ALA A 372 21.45 -24.00 1.61
N VAL A 373 22.18 -24.42 0.56
CA VAL A 373 23.44 -25.19 0.65
C VAL A 373 24.49 -24.46 1.50
N GLN A 374 24.71 -23.16 1.27
CA GLN A 374 25.65 -22.38 2.07
C GLN A 374 25.25 -22.36 3.55
N GLY A 375 23.94 -22.27 3.83
CA GLY A 375 23.40 -22.20 5.17
C GLY A 375 23.74 -23.46 5.98
N TYR A 376 23.43 -24.65 5.46
CA TYR A 376 23.73 -25.91 6.18
C TYR A 376 25.20 -26.18 6.28
N LEU A 377 26.00 -25.83 5.26
CA LEU A 377 27.46 -25.98 5.32
C LEU A 377 28.06 -25.07 6.42
N LYS A 378 27.59 -23.83 6.52
CA LYS A 378 28.05 -22.91 7.58
C LYS A 378 27.65 -23.41 8.98
N MET A 379 26.44 -23.93 9.14
CA MET A 379 25.98 -24.51 10.40
C MET A 379 26.83 -25.75 10.75
N ALA A 380 27.08 -26.63 9.78
CA ALA A 380 27.92 -27.80 9.98
C ALA A 380 29.36 -27.43 10.37
N ALA A 381 29.94 -26.42 9.72
CA ALA A 381 31.27 -25.88 10.07
C ALA A 381 31.32 -25.30 11.49
N GLN A 382 30.19 -24.89 12.04
CA GLN A 382 30.03 -24.41 13.43
C GLN A 382 29.71 -25.55 14.42
N GLY A 383 29.66 -26.81 13.98
CA GLY A 383 29.24 -27.96 14.80
C GLY A 383 27.72 -28.05 15.07
N ARG A 384 26.91 -27.21 14.40
CA ARG A 384 25.47 -27.18 14.56
C ARG A 384 24.77 -28.15 13.61
N TYR A 385 25.06 -29.42 13.74
CA TYR A 385 24.56 -30.44 12.78
C TYR A 385 23.05 -30.62 12.80
N THR A 386 22.42 -30.53 13.97
CA THR A 386 20.97 -30.64 14.09
C THR A 386 20.27 -29.49 13.38
N ASP A 387 20.78 -28.27 13.54
CA ASP A 387 20.23 -27.08 12.86
C ASP A 387 20.44 -27.15 11.35
N ALA A 388 21.60 -27.63 10.92
CA ALA A 388 21.90 -27.85 9.51
C ALA A 388 20.92 -28.86 8.88
N LEU A 389 20.64 -29.97 9.56
CA LEU A 389 19.66 -30.95 9.12
C LEU A 389 18.25 -30.38 9.09
N ALA A 390 17.87 -29.61 10.11
CA ALA A 390 16.56 -28.92 10.15
C ALA A 390 16.41 -27.95 8.98
N LEU A 391 17.46 -27.21 8.61
CA LEU A 391 17.46 -26.33 7.46
C LEU A 391 17.26 -27.08 6.13
N ILE A 392 17.92 -28.22 5.95
CA ILE A 392 17.75 -29.09 4.77
C ILE A 392 16.31 -29.60 4.69
N LYS A 393 15.75 -30.07 5.82
CA LYS A 393 14.40 -30.65 5.90
C LYS A 393 13.28 -29.65 5.58
N LYS A 394 13.54 -28.36 5.62
CA LYS A 394 12.55 -27.35 5.21
C LYS A 394 12.18 -27.44 3.73
N GLU A 395 13.14 -27.79 2.90
CA GLU A 395 12.96 -27.86 1.44
C GLU A 395 12.98 -29.31 0.91
N ASN A 396 13.64 -30.21 1.63
CA ASN A 396 13.68 -31.65 1.32
C ASN A 396 13.31 -32.49 2.56
N PRO A 397 12.10 -33.02 2.63
CA PRO A 397 11.65 -33.81 3.79
C PRO A 397 12.40 -35.15 3.92
N PHE A 398 13.05 -35.63 2.86
CA PHE A 398 13.77 -36.92 2.83
C PHE A 398 15.25 -36.72 2.48
N PRO A 399 16.04 -36.05 3.33
CA PRO A 399 17.42 -35.69 2.99
C PRO A 399 18.40 -36.86 2.93
N ALA A 400 17.98 -38.04 3.33
CA ALA A 400 18.79 -39.25 3.32
C ALA A 400 18.49 -40.24 2.14
N VAL A 401 17.60 -39.83 1.24
CA VAL A 401 17.20 -40.60 0.06
C VAL A 401 17.93 -40.14 -1.20
#